data_a569721ac7e27e87440c32218ab9dc93
#
_entry.id   a569721ac7e27e87440c32218ab9dc93
#
_cell.length_a   1.000
_cell.length_b   1.000
_cell.length_c   1.000
_cell.angle_alpha   90.00
_cell.angle_beta   90.00
_cell.angle_gamma   90.00
#
_symmetry.space_group_name_H-M   'P 1'
#
loop_
_entity.id
_entity.type
_entity.pdbx_description
1 polymer ?
#
loop_
_entity_poly.entity_id
_entity_poly.type
_entity_poly.pdbx_seq_one_letter_code
_entity_poly.pdbx_strand_id
1 'polypeptide(L)'
;MDLSEEVLAQVRAELAPTGVLRAGINLSNFLLVTGKTDEGNPEGVSPSMAAEVARRLSVDIQYVTFKTPGELADAATDDVWDIGLIGAEPERARHITFTKAYSEIEATYLVPAGSPLNSIEDVDQPGVRISVPARAAFELWLTDNIQHAELHRAVGRQAYVDFVEQGFDALAGLRAGLINDVDNLPGSRILDGKFTSVQQAIGTPKGRDVAANFLSDFVEEAKRSGFVGELIEHFGVSGRLTPAP
;
A
#
# COMPACT_ATOMS: atom_id res chain seq x y z
N MET A 1 24.42 4.34 -5.23
CA MET A 1 24.89 3.68 -3.99
C MET A 1 26.15 2.87 -4.33
N ASP A 2 27.28 3.25 -3.76
CA ASP A 2 28.56 2.58 -4.03
C ASP A 2 28.90 1.71 -2.80
N LEU A 3 28.40 0.48 -2.78
CA LEU A 3 28.56 -0.47 -1.68
C LEU A 3 29.75 -1.40 -1.95
N SER A 4 30.50 -1.76 -0.92
CA SER A 4 31.55 -2.79 -1.05
C SER A 4 30.90 -4.15 -1.35
N GLU A 5 31.66 -5.02 -2.05
CA GLU A 5 31.18 -6.39 -2.35
C GLU A 5 30.91 -7.20 -1.07
N GLU A 6 31.62 -6.90 0.01
CA GLU A 6 31.37 -7.53 1.31
C GLU A 6 29.99 -7.19 1.87
N VAL A 7 29.55 -5.91 1.80
CA VAL A 7 28.22 -5.49 2.22
C VAL A 7 27.16 -6.08 1.31
N LEU A 8 27.36 -6.09 -0.01
CA LEU A 8 26.44 -6.71 -0.96
C LEU A 8 26.29 -8.22 -0.71
N ALA A 9 27.36 -8.91 -0.34
CA ALA A 9 27.30 -10.33 0.01
C ALA A 9 26.46 -10.56 1.29
N GLN A 10 26.58 -9.69 2.30
CA GLN A 10 25.74 -9.76 3.50
C GLN A 10 24.29 -9.49 3.20
N VAL A 11 23.98 -8.46 2.37
CA VAL A 11 22.59 -8.18 1.93
C VAL A 11 21.99 -9.38 1.18
N ARG A 12 22.76 -9.98 0.24
CA ARG A 12 22.32 -11.18 -0.48
C ARG A 12 22.06 -12.37 0.47
N ALA A 13 22.88 -12.53 1.51
CA ALA A 13 22.67 -13.58 2.50
C ALA A 13 21.36 -13.41 3.29
N GLU A 14 20.91 -12.17 3.52
CA GLU A 14 19.64 -11.88 4.21
C GLU A 14 18.43 -11.88 3.27
N LEU A 15 18.54 -11.37 2.04
CA LEU A 15 17.42 -11.18 1.11
C LEU A 15 17.26 -12.24 0.02
N ALA A 16 18.35 -12.89 -0.36
CA ALA A 16 18.36 -13.85 -1.45
C ALA A 16 19.35 -15.00 -1.18
N PRO A 17 19.20 -15.74 -0.06
CA PRO A 17 20.17 -16.78 0.33
C PRO A 17 20.27 -17.91 -0.70
N THR A 18 19.27 -18.09 -1.54
CA THR A 18 19.24 -19.09 -2.63
C THR A 18 19.61 -18.51 -3.99
N GLY A 19 19.99 -17.23 -4.07
CA GLY A 19 20.21 -16.52 -5.34
C GLY A 19 18.93 -15.93 -5.94
N VAL A 20 17.79 -16.07 -5.26
CA VAL A 20 16.48 -15.55 -5.70
C VAL A 20 15.91 -14.64 -4.62
N LEU A 21 15.52 -13.41 -4.99
CA LEU A 21 14.77 -12.49 -4.14
C LEU A 21 13.28 -12.81 -4.27
N ARG A 22 12.62 -13.18 -3.17
CA ARG A 22 11.18 -13.41 -3.12
C ARG A 22 10.48 -12.10 -2.74
N ALA A 23 9.74 -11.52 -3.67
CA ALA A 23 9.05 -10.23 -3.49
C ALA A 23 7.55 -10.44 -3.25
N GLY A 24 7.07 -10.12 -2.06
CA GLY A 24 5.66 -10.10 -1.68
C GLY A 24 4.94 -8.92 -2.32
N ILE A 25 3.94 -9.19 -3.16
CA ILE A 25 3.17 -8.19 -3.91
C ILE A 25 1.69 -8.27 -3.56
N ASN A 26 1.13 -7.15 -3.12
CA ASN A 26 -0.30 -6.99 -2.88
C ASN A 26 -1.05 -6.68 -4.18
N LEU A 27 -1.84 -7.62 -4.68
CA LEU A 27 -2.60 -7.48 -5.93
C LEU A 27 -3.85 -6.58 -5.80
N SER A 28 -4.29 -6.25 -4.59
CA SER A 28 -5.50 -5.44 -4.40
C SER A 28 -5.29 -3.95 -4.70
N ASN A 29 -4.06 -3.48 -4.76
CA ASN A 29 -3.75 -2.08 -5.01
C ASN A 29 -3.52 -1.82 -6.51
N PHE A 30 -4.59 -1.46 -7.22
CA PHE A 30 -4.61 -1.21 -8.65
C PHE A 30 -3.76 0.00 -9.12
N LEU A 31 -3.28 0.84 -8.21
CA LEU A 31 -2.35 1.93 -8.52
C LEU A 31 -0.90 1.45 -8.55
N LEU A 32 -0.59 0.40 -7.79
CA LEU A 32 0.75 -0.15 -7.66
C LEU A 32 0.97 -1.41 -8.50
N VAL A 33 -0.14 -2.11 -8.82
CA VAL A 33 -0.16 -3.28 -9.71
C VAL A 33 -1.21 -3.02 -10.78
N THR A 34 -0.77 -2.62 -11.95
CA THR A 34 -1.64 -2.16 -13.04
C THR A 34 -1.95 -3.23 -14.06
N GLY A 35 -1.22 -4.36 -14.04
CA GLY A 35 -1.38 -5.43 -15.02
C GLY A 35 -0.58 -6.69 -14.70
N LYS A 36 -0.39 -7.48 -15.75
CA LYS A 36 0.46 -8.67 -15.75
C LYS A 36 1.25 -8.72 -17.04
N THR A 37 2.48 -9.24 -16.97
CA THR A 37 3.29 -9.55 -18.15
C THR A 37 2.73 -10.75 -18.91
N ASP A 38 3.25 -11.01 -20.11
CA ASP A 38 2.87 -12.18 -20.90
C ASP A 38 3.18 -13.51 -20.19
N GLU A 39 4.19 -13.53 -19.31
CA GLU A 39 4.53 -14.68 -18.45
C GLU A 39 3.62 -14.80 -17.21
N GLY A 40 2.70 -13.84 -17.01
CA GLY A 40 1.76 -13.83 -15.89
C GLY A 40 2.28 -13.18 -14.59
N ASN A 41 3.48 -12.60 -14.60
CA ASN A 41 4.03 -11.86 -13.46
C ASN A 41 3.27 -10.55 -13.24
N PRO A 42 3.14 -10.08 -11.98
CA PRO A 42 2.52 -8.78 -11.72
C PRO A 42 3.36 -7.66 -12.37
N GLU A 43 2.68 -6.65 -12.92
CA GLU A 43 3.27 -5.49 -13.56
C GLU A 43 2.74 -4.21 -12.90
N GLY A 44 3.61 -3.22 -12.70
CA GLY A 44 3.26 -1.96 -12.05
C GLY A 44 4.41 -1.38 -11.24
N VAL A 45 4.13 -0.31 -10.51
CA VAL A 45 5.15 0.41 -9.71
C VAL A 45 5.79 -0.49 -8.66
N SER A 46 5.00 -1.22 -7.86
CA SER A 46 5.55 -2.11 -6.83
C SER A 46 6.40 -3.25 -7.39
N PRO A 47 5.94 -4.04 -8.39
CA PRO A 47 6.77 -5.07 -8.99
C PRO A 47 8.08 -4.52 -9.60
N SER A 48 8.03 -3.34 -10.22
CA SER A 48 9.23 -2.70 -10.79
C SER A 48 10.22 -2.22 -9.73
N MET A 49 9.75 -1.70 -8.60
CA MET A 49 10.61 -1.38 -7.45
C MET A 49 11.31 -2.63 -6.92
N ALA A 50 10.59 -3.75 -6.80
CA ALA A 50 11.16 -5.02 -6.36
C ALA A 50 12.18 -5.58 -7.38
N ALA A 51 11.87 -5.49 -8.68
CA ALA A 51 12.79 -5.90 -9.74
C ALA A 51 14.09 -5.10 -9.74
N GLU A 52 14.02 -3.79 -9.46
CA GLU A 52 15.22 -2.95 -9.36
C GLU A 52 16.07 -3.33 -8.13
N VAL A 53 15.47 -3.73 -7.00
CA VAL A 53 16.19 -4.28 -5.86
C VAL A 53 16.96 -5.54 -6.27
N ALA A 54 16.30 -6.50 -6.93
CA ALA A 54 16.93 -7.73 -7.41
C ALA A 54 18.08 -7.46 -8.39
N ARG A 55 17.87 -6.54 -9.34
CA ARG A 55 18.88 -6.12 -10.31
C ARG A 55 20.13 -5.55 -9.62
N ARG A 56 19.96 -4.71 -8.60
CA ARG A 56 21.09 -4.13 -7.83
C ARG A 56 21.87 -5.17 -7.05
N LEU A 57 21.18 -6.21 -6.59
CA LEU A 57 21.79 -7.34 -5.89
C LEU A 57 22.37 -8.39 -6.86
N SER A 58 22.13 -8.26 -8.17
CA SER A 58 22.50 -9.25 -9.19
C SER A 58 21.98 -10.66 -8.87
N VAL A 59 20.70 -10.74 -8.48
CA VAL A 59 19.98 -11.98 -8.18
C VAL A 59 18.70 -12.08 -9.01
N ASP A 60 18.16 -13.28 -9.15
CA ASP A 60 16.86 -13.50 -9.77
C ASP A 60 15.73 -12.99 -8.86
N ILE A 61 14.55 -12.73 -9.44
CA ILE A 61 13.35 -12.33 -8.70
C ILE A 61 12.24 -13.37 -8.86
N GLN A 62 11.53 -13.63 -7.76
CA GLN A 62 10.28 -14.38 -7.74
C GLN A 62 9.21 -13.52 -7.07
N TYR A 63 8.07 -13.32 -7.76
CA TYR A 63 6.93 -12.62 -7.17
C TYR A 63 6.04 -13.59 -6.39
N VAL A 64 5.83 -13.30 -5.12
CA VAL A 64 4.90 -13.99 -4.23
C VAL A 64 3.66 -13.10 -4.08
N THR A 65 2.57 -13.46 -4.73
CA THR A 65 1.39 -12.61 -4.82
C THR A 65 0.37 -12.92 -3.73
N PHE A 66 -0.22 -11.87 -3.16
CA PHE A 66 -1.26 -11.92 -2.15
C PHE A 66 -2.50 -11.15 -2.61
N LYS A 67 -3.68 -11.65 -2.24
CA LYS A 67 -4.95 -11.01 -2.61
C LYS A 67 -5.21 -9.73 -1.83
N THR A 68 -4.68 -9.65 -0.61
CA THR A 68 -4.87 -8.51 0.29
C THR A 68 -3.55 -8.10 0.96
N PRO A 69 -3.40 -6.83 1.39
CA PRO A 69 -2.21 -6.41 2.14
C PRO A 69 -2.12 -7.07 3.51
N GLY A 70 -3.25 -7.46 4.10
CA GLY A 70 -3.27 -8.19 5.36
C GLY A 70 -2.66 -9.58 5.24
N GLU A 71 -3.01 -10.34 4.19
CA GLU A 71 -2.40 -11.66 3.92
C GLU A 71 -0.88 -11.57 3.73
N LEU A 72 -0.41 -10.53 3.01
CA LEU A 72 1.02 -10.30 2.83
C LEU A 72 1.71 -10.00 4.18
N ALA A 73 1.09 -9.14 5.01
CA ALA A 73 1.64 -8.80 6.32
C ALA A 73 1.69 -10.00 7.27
N ASP A 74 0.65 -10.83 7.29
CA ASP A 74 0.60 -12.06 8.12
C ASP A 74 1.72 -13.03 7.76
N ALA A 75 2.02 -13.17 6.47
CA ALA A 75 3.05 -14.07 5.97
C ALA A 75 4.50 -13.61 6.28
N ALA A 76 4.69 -12.48 6.96
CA ALA A 76 6.02 -11.97 7.34
C ALA A 76 6.79 -12.92 8.27
N THR A 77 6.08 -13.78 9.02
CA THR A 77 6.69 -14.76 9.94
C THR A 77 6.81 -16.16 9.35
N ASP A 78 6.32 -16.39 8.13
CA ASP A 78 6.22 -17.72 7.52
C ASP A 78 7.37 -18.04 6.56
N ASP A 79 8.36 -17.11 6.45
CA ASP A 79 9.50 -17.23 5.55
C ASP A 79 9.13 -17.51 4.09
N VAL A 80 8.05 -16.89 3.59
CA VAL A 80 7.59 -17.07 2.20
C VAL A 80 7.99 -15.92 1.28
N TRP A 81 8.40 -14.78 1.82
CA TRP A 81 8.93 -13.64 1.08
C TRP A 81 10.09 -12.96 1.83
N ASP A 82 10.95 -12.25 1.09
CA ASP A 82 12.13 -11.56 1.62
C ASP A 82 11.93 -10.06 1.72
N ILE A 83 11.23 -9.48 0.73
CA ILE A 83 10.75 -8.10 0.78
C ILE A 83 9.25 -8.07 0.50
N GLY A 84 8.52 -7.18 1.16
CA GLY A 84 7.09 -6.96 0.96
C GLY A 84 6.79 -5.51 0.64
N LEU A 85 5.98 -5.24 -0.39
CA LEU A 85 5.63 -3.89 -0.83
C LEU A 85 4.18 -3.60 -0.46
N ILE A 86 3.99 -2.94 0.68
CA ILE A 86 2.68 -2.58 1.26
C ILE A 86 2.76 -1.26 2.04
N GLY A 87 1.59 -0.73 2.44
CA GLY A 87 1.53 0.40 3.36
C GLY A 87 2.20 0.09 4.71
N ALA A 88 3.07 1.00 5.15
CA ALA A 88 3.76 0.91 6.42
C ALA A 88 2.85 1.40 7.55
N GLU A 89 2.32 0.46 8.32
CA GLU A 89 1.45 0.74 9.47
C GLU A 89 2.05 0.20 10.77
N PRO A 90 1.79 0.83 11.92
CA PRO A 90 2.35 0.41 13.23
C PRO A 90 2.07 -1.05 13.56
N GLU A 91 0.87 -1.56 13.23
CA GLU A 91 0.50 -2.95 13.45
C GLU A 91 1.43 -3.89 12.68
N ARG A 92 1.65 -3.62 11.39
CA ARG A 92 2.53 -4.41 10.52
C ARG A 92 3.99 -4.32 10.93
N ALA A 93 4.41 -3.15 11.45
CA ALA A 93 5.76 -2.92 11.93
C ALA A 93 6.14 -3.76 13.17
N ARG A 94 5.20 -4.52 13.74
CA ARG A 94 5.51 -5.52 14.78
C ARG A 94 6.39 -6.66 14.26
N HIS A 95 6.23 -7.04 13.01
CA HIS A 95 6.92 -8.17 12.36
C HIS A 95 7.77 -7.77 11.17
N ILE A 96 7.59 -6.55 10.65
CA ILE A 96 8.25 -6.04 9.44
C ILE A 96 9.05 -4.80 9.80
N THR A 97 10.29 -4.72 9.31
CA THR A 97 11.09 -3.50 9.31
C THR A 97 10.86 -2.79 7.98
N PHE A 98 10.27 -1.59 8.02
CA PHE A 98 9.95 -0.80 6.83
C PHE A 98 10.99 0.26 6.53
N THR A 99 11.18 0.54 5.26
CA THR A 99 11.84 1.77 4.78
C THR A 99 10.91 2.98 5.03
N LYS A 100 11.39 4.18 4.76
CA LYS A 100 10.49 5.29 4.47
C LYS A 100 9.64 4.95 3.23
N ALA A 101 8.53 5.67 3.05
CA ALA A 101 7.69 5.47 1.88
C ALA A 101 8.43 5.86 0.59
N TYR A 102 8.20 5.08 -0.47
CA TYR A 102 8.58 5.47 -1.83
C TYR A 102 7.46 6.23 -2.55
N SER A 103 6.20 5.99 -2.15
CA SER A 103 5.04 6.69 -2.69
C SER A 103 3.92 6.82 -1.66
N GLU A 104 3.00 7.77 -1.91
CA GLU A 104 1.84 8.06 -1.07
C GLU A 104 0.54 7.96 -1.85
N ILE A 105 -0.51 7.48 -1.18
CA ILE A 105 -1.86 7.42 -1.73
C ILE A 105 -2.83 8.05 -0.73
N GLU A 106 -3.58 9.07 -1.16
CA GLU A 106 -4.58 9.72 -0.32
C GLU A 106 -5.74 8.79 -0.01
N ALA A 107 -6.16 8.76 1.27
CA ALA A 107 -7.37 8.12 1.73
C ALA A 107 -8.36 9.17 2.25
N THR A 108 -9.62 9.02 1.86
CA THR A 108 -10.69 9.96 2.15
C THR A 108 -12.04 9.23 2.27
N TYR A 109 -13.14 9.98 2.32
CA TYR A 109 -14.49 9.43 2.42
C TYR A 109 -15.34 9.77 1.20
N LEU A 110 -16.15 8.82 0.79
CA LEU A 110 -17.30 9.01 -0.09
C LEU A 110 -18.56 9.01 0.77
N VAL A 111 -19.44 9.97 0.54
CA VAL A 111 -20.73 10.11 1.25
C VAL A 111 -21.89 10.02 0.28
N PRO A 112 -23.05 9.47 0.70
CA PRO A 112 -24.20 9.29 -0.16
C PRO A 112 -24.86 10.62 -0.56
N ALA A 113 -25.76 10.59 -1.52
CA ALA A 113 -26.56 11.73 -1.93
C ALA A 113 -27.33 12.30 -0.73
N GLY A 114 -27.31 13.65 -0.58
CA GLY A 114 -28.01 14.35 0.49
C GLY A 114 -27.37 14.21 1.88
N SER A 115 -26.18 13.62 1.98
CA SER A 115 -25.44 13.51 3.25
C SER A 115 -25.20 14.89 3.88
N PRO A 116 -25.39 15.05 5.20
CA PRO A 116 -25.06 16.28 5.92
C PRO A 116 -23.53 16.44 6.20
N LEU A 117 -22.73 15.38 5.99
CA LEU A 117 -21.29 15.41 6.19
C LEU A 117 -20.62 16.19 5.06
N ASN A 118 -19.94 17.30 5.36
CA ASN A 118 -19.38 18.20 4.36
C ASN A 118 -17.85 18.31 4.43
N SER A 119 -17.24 17.86 5.51
CA SER A 119 -15.77 17.86 5.71
C SER A 119 -15.33 16.55 6.31
N ILE A 120 -14.01 16.34 6.32
CA ILE A 120 -13.39 15.15 6.96
C ILE A 120 -13.71 15.13 8.47
N GLU A 121 -13.73 16.28 9.10
CA GLU A 121 -13.97 16.43 10.54
C GLU A 121 -15.41 16.10 10.94
N ASP A 122 -16.36 16.21 10.03
CA ASP A 122 -17.78 15.87 10.26
C ASP A 122 -17.97 14.34 10.39
N VAL A 123 -17.03 13.54 9.93
CA VAL A 123 -17.19 12.07 9.87
C VAL A 123 -16.97 11.41 11.23
N ASP A 124 -16.02 11.90 12.05
CA ASP A 124 -15.78 11.31 13.37
C ASP A 124 -16.73 11.89 14.43
N GLN A 125 -18.03 11.62 14.29
CA GLN A 125 -19.06 12.06 15.22
C GLN A 125 -19.89 10.89 15.75
N PRO A 126 -20.47 11.00 16.97
CA PRO A 126 -21.36 9.99 17.52
C PRO A 126 -22.54 9.70 16.58
N GLY A 127 -22.77 8.42 16.30
CA GLY A 127 -23.86 7.96 15.45
C GLY A 127 -23.52 7.91 13.97
N VAL A 128 -22.36 8.40 13.52
CA VAL A 128 -21.87 8.22 12.16
C VAL A 128 -21.29 6.81 12.01
N ARG A 129 -21.71 6.12 10.95
CA ARG A 129 -21.29 4.76 10.63
C ARG A 129 -20.45 4.75 9.34
N ILE A 130 -19.22 4.28 9.45
CA ILE A 130 -18.25 4.25 8.34
C ILE A 130 -18.07 2.81 7.89
N SER A 131 -18.36 2.54 6.60
CA SER A 131 -17.95 1.27 5.99
C SER A 131 -16.52 1.36 5.49
N VAL A 132 -15.72 0.30 5.71
CA VAL A 132 -14.30 0.30 5.37
C VAL A 132 -13.80 -1.11 5.05
N PRO A 133 -12.94 -1.29 4.02
CA PRO A 133 -12.28 -2.56 3.76
C PRO A 133 -11.38 -2.97 4.93
N ALA A 134 -11.68 -4.13 5.53
CA ALA A 134 -10.94 -4.68 6.65
C ALA A 134 -9.45 -4.86 6.33
N ARG A 135 -8.58 -4.49 7.28
CA ARG A 135 -7.12 -4.67 7.23
C ARG A 135 -6.42 -3.90 6.08
N ALA A 136 -7.11 -2.96 5.44
CA ALA A 136 -6.47 -1.96 4.59
C ALA A 136 -5.61 -1.02 5.46
N ALA A 137 -4.53 -0.44 4.89
CA ALA A 137 -3.66 0.48 5.64
C ALA A 137 -4.45 1.66 6.26
N PHE A 138 -5.36 2.25 5.50
CA PHE A 138 -6.18 3.35 5.99
C PHE A 138 -7.25 2.89 7.01
N GLU A 139 -7.67 1.62 7.00
CA GLU A 139 -8.54 1.07 8.05
C GLU A 139 -7.78 0.90 9.37
N LEU A 140 -6.53 0.43 9.31
CA LEU A 140 -5.67 0.36 10.49
C LEU A 140 -5.44 1.76 11.09
N TRP A 141 -5.22 2.77 10.23
CA TRP A 141 -5.13 4.15 10.68
C TRP A 141 -6.43 4.62 11.35
N LEU A 142 -7.60 4.36 10.75
CA LEU A 142 -8.90 4.70 11.34
C LEU A 142 -9.12 4.03 12.68
N THR A 143 -8.72 2.77 12.83
CA THR A 143 -8.81 2.02 14.09
C THR A 143 -8.09 2.74 15.25
N ASP A 144 -6.94 3.34 14.95
CA ASP A 144 -6.13 4.04 15.95
C ASP A 144 -6.56 5.49 16.19
N ASN A 145 -7.31 6.12 15.26
CA ASN A 145 -7.57 7.56 15.28
C ASN A 145 -9.05 7.94 15.43
N ILE A 146 -10.02 7.11 15.00
CA ILE A 146 -11.46 7.37 15.19
C ILE A 146 -11.79 7.27 16.69
N GLN A 147 -12.55 8.27 17.21
CA GLN A 147 -12.93 8.35 18.61
C GLN A 147 -14.43 8.21 18.84
N HIS A 148 -15.26 8.59 17.88
CA HIS A 148 -16.71 8.72 18.07
C HIS A 148 -17.52 7.93 17.05
N ALA A 149 -17.10 7.88 15.78
CA ALA A 149 -17.79 7.15 14.71
C ALA A 149 -17.62 5.63 14.84
N GLU A 150 -18.55 4.89 14.27
CA GLU A 150 -18.53 3.42 14.26
C GLU A 150 -17.92 2.90 12.96
N LEU A 151 -16.92 2.00 13.06
CA LEU A 151 -16.31 1.35 11.91
C LEU A 151 -16.97 0.00 11.60
N HIS A 152 -17.61 -0.11 10.44
CA HIS A 152 -18.05 -1.37 9.87
C HIS A 152 -16.99 -1.91 8.91
N ARG A 153 -16.42 -3.06 9.25
CA ARG A 153 -15.33 -3.70 8.51
C ARG A 153 -15.83 -4.85 7.68
N ALA A 154 -15.60 -4.79 6.37
CA ALA A 154 -15.94 -5.89 5.47
C ALA A 154 -14.76 -6.23 4.56
N VAL A 155 -14.71 -7.45 4.03
CA VAL A 155 -13.57 -7.90 3.22
C VAL A 155 -13.62 -7.27 1.83
N GLY A 156 -12.58 -6.53 1.48
CA GLY A 156 -12.39 -5.97 0.14
C GLY A 156 -13.58 -5.16 -0.37
N ARG A 157 -14.10 -5.49 -1.56
CA ARG A 157 -15.21 -4.80 -2.20
C ARG A 157 -16.54 -4.92 -1.43
N GLN A 158 -16.69 -5.87 -0.51
CA GLN A 158 -17.90 -6.00 0.31
C GLN A 158 -18.19 -4.72 1.12
N ALA A 159 -17.15 -3.98 1.52
CA ALA A 159 -17.34 -2.70 2.20
C ALA A 159 -18.16 -1.68 1.37
N TYR A 160 -17.93 -1.63 0.05
CA TYR A 160 -18.75 -0.81 -0.85
C TYR A 160 -20.17 -1.33 -0.97
N VAL A 161 -20.35 -2.64 -1.11
CA VAL A 161 -21.68 -3.26 -1.20
C VAL A 161 -22.49 -2.96 0.06
N ASP A 162 -21.88 -3.17 1.24
CA ASP A 162 -22.51 -2.88 2.52
C ASP A 162 -22.84 -1.40 2.68
N PHE A 163 -21.92 -0.49 2.26
CA PHE A 163 -22.18 0.95 2.26
C PHE A 163 -23.48 1.30 1.50
N VAL A 164 -23.67 0.74 0.32
CA VAL A 164 -24.83 0.99 -0.52
C VAL A 164 -26.10 0.32 0.04
N GLU A 165 -26.03 -0.97 0.37
CA GLU A 165 -27.20 -1.78 0.72
C GLU A 165 -27.71 -1.51 2.14
N GLN A 166 -26.81 -1.22 3.08
CA GLN A 166 -27.15 -0.99 4.49
C GLN A 166 -27.25 0.50 4.85
N GLY A 167 -26.97 1.40 3.88
CA GLY A 167 -27.12 2.84 4.06
C GLY A 167 -26.16 3.40 5.12
N PHE A 168 -24.87 3.10 5.02
CA PHE A 168 -23.85 3.71 5.87
C PHE A 168 -23.65 5.20 5.53
N ASP A 169 -23.17 5.99 6.50
CA ASP A 169 -23.04 7.43 6.36
C ASP A 169 -21.80 7.83 5.54
N ALA A 170 -20.75 7.00 5.57
CA ALA A 170 -19.54 7.19 4.80
C ALA A 170 -18.91 5.85 4.37
N LEU A 171 -18.23 5.85 3.22
CA LEU A 171 -17.31 4.80 2.78
C LEU A 171 -15.90 5.35 2.81
N ALA A 172 -15.02 4.75 3.61
CA ALA A 172 -13.60 5.07 3.61
C ALA A 172 -12.87 4.31 2.50
N GLY A 173 -11.97 4.99 1.80
CA GLY A 173 -11.22 4.37 0.72
C GLY A 173 -10.07 5.22 0.18
N LEU A 174 -9.25 4.62 -0.66
CA LEU A 174 -8.29 5.39 -1.46
C LEU A 174 -9.06 6.30 -2.42
N ARG A 175 -8.68 7.58 -2.49
CA ARG A 175 -9.37 8.57 -3.33
C ARG A 175 -9.59 8.09 -4.76
N ALA A 176 -8.57 7.51 -5.38
CA ALA A 176 -8.64 7.01 -6.76
C ALA A 176 -9.68 5.89 -6.94
N GLY A 177 -9.90 5.05 -5.93
CA GLY A 177 -10.95 4.03 -5.93
C GLY A 177 -12.34 4.64 -5.78
N LEU A 178 -12.48 5.59 -4.85
CA LEU A 178 -13.74 6.28 -4.59
C LEU A 178 -14.22 7.11 -5.79
N ILE A 179 -13.32 7.65 -6.62
CA ILE A 179 -13.67 8.34 -7.88
C ILE A 179 -14.46 7.39 -8.79
N ASN A 180 -14.02 6.15 -8.94
CA ASN A 180 -14.75 5.16 -9.74
C ASN A 180 -16.11 4.79 -9.12
N ASP A 181 -16.23 4.86 -7.79
CA ASP A 181 -17.44 4.54 -7.07
C ASP A 181 -18.52 5.63 -7.21
N VAL A 182 -18.11 6.90 -7.24
CA VAL A 182 -19.02 8.06 -7.46
C VAL A 182 -19.79 7.92 -8.77
N ASP A 183 -19.13 7.45 -9.83
CA ASP A 183 -19.78 7.29 -11.15
C ASP A 183 -20.95 6.29 -11.12
N ASN A 184 -20.93 5.36 -10.16
CA ASN A 184 -21.99 4.35 -9.98
C ASN A 184 -23.03 4.73 -8.91
N LEU A 185 -22.88 5.87 -8.23
CA LEU A 185 -23.74 6.32 -7.14
C LEU A 185 -24.20 7.77 -7.37
N PRO A 186 -25.25 8.00 -8.19
CA PRO A 186 -25.72 9.34 -8.52
C PRO A 186 -26.01 10.21 -7.29
N GLY A 187 -25.41 11.41 -7.26
CA GLY A 187 -25.56 12.37 -6.16
C GLY A 187 -24.63 12.13 -4.96
N SER A 188 -23.89 11.03 -4.94
CA SER A 188 -22.81 10.85 -3.97
C SER A 188 -21.64 11.80 -4.27
N ARG A 189 -20.79 12.03 -3.28
CA ARG A 189 -19.60 12.87 -3.44
C ARG A 189 -18.45 12.40 -2.57
N ILE A 190 -17.23 12.67 -3.01
CA ILE A 190 -16.02 12.51 -2.20
C ILE A 190 -15.81 13.79 -1.42
N LEU A 191 -15.52 13.67 -0.12
CA LEU A 191 -15.20 14.83 0.71
C LEU A 191 -13.86 15.45 0.29
N ASP A 192 -13.78 16.77 0.38
CA ASP A 192 -12.55 17.50 0.13
C ASP A 192 -11.50 17.17 1.22
N GLY A 193 -10.24 17.17 0.83
CA GLY A 193 -9.16 16.80 1.73
C GLY A 193 -9.01 15.28 1.92
N LYS A 194 -8.21 14.89 2.87
CA LYS A 194 -7.90 13.50 3.21
C LYS A 194 -7.83 13.32 4.73
N PHE A 195 -8.20 12.16 5.22
CA PHE A 195 -7.96 11.85 6.63
C PHE A 195 -6.55 11.30 6.86
N THR A 196 -5.95 10.63 5.86
CA THR A 196 -4.55 10.17 5.89
C THR A 196 -3.98 10.01 4.48
N SER A 197 -2.65 9.84 4.39
CA SER A 197 -1.96 9.34 3.21
C SER A 197 -1.31 8.02 3.54
N VAL A 198 -1.68 6.97 2.81
CA VAL A 198 -1.08 5.65 2.97
C VAL A 198 0.35 5.68 2.46
N GLN A 199 1.29 5.37 3.35
CA GLN A 199 2.72 5.37 3.10
C GLN A 199 3.14 4.03 2.49
N GLN A 200 3.32 3.95 1.17
CA GLN A 200 3.74 2.74 0.48
C GLN A 200 5.25 2.56 0.63
N ALA A 201 5.67 1.49 1.27
CA ALA A 201 7.07 1.24 1.61
C ALA A 201 7.53 -0.17 1.21
N ILE A 202 8.83 -0.39 1.26
CA ILE A 202 9.42 -1.72 1.17
C ILE A 202 9.71 -2.19 2.60
N GLY A 203 9.20 -3.35 2.94
CA GLY A 203 9.50 -4.00 4.22
C GLY A 203 10.28 -5.28 4.05
N THR A 204 11.02 -5.67 5.07
CA THR A 204 11.63 -6.99 5.22
C THR A 204 11.28 -7.58 6.59
N PRO A 205 11.15 -8.90 6.75
CA PRO A 205 10.96 -9.49 8.07
C PRO A 205 11.99 -9.01 9.07
N LYS A 206 11.59 -8.79 10.33
CA LYS A 206 12.50 -8.32 11.38
C LYS A 206 13.72 -9.23 11.57
N GLY A 207 14.84 -8.63 11.96
CA GLY A 207 16.11 -9.33 12.19
C GLY A 207 17.05 -9.37 10.98
N ARG A 208 16.66 -8.72 9.87
CA ARG A 208 17.47 -8.55 8.66
C ARG A 208 18.01 -7.12 8.60
N ASP A 209 18.88 -6.75 9.53
CA ASP A 209 19.25 -5.34 9.73
C ASP A 209 20.13 -4.78 8.60
N VAL A 210 21.02 -5.59 8.04
CA VAL A 210 21.89 -5.18 6.92
C VAL A 210 21.02 -4.94 5.68
N ALA A 211 20.08 -5.83 5.42
CA ALA A 211 19.11 -5.68 4.35
C ALA A 211 18.20 -4.46 4.54
N ALA A 212 17.71 -4.23 5.75
CA ALA A 212 16.85 -3.07 6.04
C ALA A 212 17.56 -1.74 5.76
N ASN A 213 18.84 -1.62 6.11
CA ASN A 213 19.65 -0.44 5.79
C ASN A 213 19.83 -0.28 4.28
N PHE A 214 20.18 -1.35 3.58
CA PHE A 214 20.29 -1.35 2.11
C PHE A 214 18.98 -0.90 1.43
N LEU A 215 17.83 -1.45 1.85
CA LEU A 215 16.52 -1.10 1.32
C LEU A 215 16.17 0.36 1.60
N SER A 216 16.53 0.89 2.77
CA SER A 216 16.32 2.30 3.12
C SER A 216 17.13 3.23 2.21
N ASP A 217 18.40 2.94 2.00
CA ASP A 217 19.25 3.69 1.08
C ASP A 217 18.76 3.60 -0.37
N PHE A 218 18.31 2.41 -0.78
CA PHE A 218 17.71 2.18 -2.09
C PHE A 218 16.49 3.08 -2.32
N VAL A 219 15.55 3.12 -1.37
CA VAL A 219 14.32 3.93 -1.50
C VAL A 219 14.66 5.42 -1.57
N GLU A 220 15.56 5.92 -0.73
CA GLU A 220 15.98 7.33 -0.77
C GLU A 220 16.67 7.68 -2.09
N GLU A 221 17.47 6.78 -2.64
CA GLU A 221 18.09 6.98 -3.96
C GLU A 221 17.06 6.94 -5.09
N ALA A 222 16.11 5.99 -5.06
CA ALA A 222 15.06 5.86 -6.06
C ALA A 222 14.16 7.11 -6.11
N LYS A 223 13.85 7.71 -4.95
CA LYS A 223 13.13 9.00 -4.87
C LYS A 223 13.97 10.13 -5.46
N ARG A 224 15.21 10.28 -4.99
CA ARG A 224 16.10 11.38 -5.41
C ARG A 224 16.48 11.35 -6.89
N SER A 225 16.63 10.15 -7.47
CA SER A 225 16.95 9.98 -8.89
C SER A 225 15.78 10.25 -9.83
N GLY A 226 14.54 10.32 -9.28
CA GLY A 226 13.31 10.40 -10.07
C GLY A 226 12.75 9.05 -10.51
N PHE A 227 13.40 7.94 -10.21
CA PHE A 227 12.99 6.59 -10.65
C PHE A 227 11.55 6.26 -10.26
N VAL A 228 11.12 6.60 -9.04
CA VAL A 228 9.72 6.41 -8.61
C VAL A 228 8.77 7.21 -9.48
N GLY A 229 9.09 8.47 -9.78
CA GLY A 229 8.28 9.32 -10.64
C GLY A 229 8.17 8.78 -12.07
N GLU A 230 9.27 8.29 -12.63
CA GLU A 230 9.30 7.65 -13.95
C GLU A 230 8.42 6.41 -14.01
N LEU A 231 8.40 5.57 -12.97
CA LEU A 231 7.51 4.41 -12.88
C LEU A 231 6.04 4.84 -12.81
N ILE A 232 5.71 5.85 -11.99
CA ILE A 232 4.35 6.39 -11.86
C ILE A 232 3.85 6.92 -13.23
N GLU A 233 4.69 7.61 -13.97
CA GLU A 233 4.36 8.08 -15.31
C GLU A 233 4.21 6.93 -16.31
N HIS A 234 5.17 6.01 -16.31
CA HIS A 234 5.20 4.86 -17.21
C HIS A 234 3.93 4.00 -17.10
N PHE A 235 3.46 3.76 -15.87
CA PHE A 235 2.25 2.96 -15.62
C PHE A 235 0.94 3.78 -15.65
N GLY A 236 0.99 5.06 -16.02
CA GLY A 236 -0.19 5.89 -16.24
C GLY A 236 -1.00 6.17 -14.96
N VAL A 237 -0.35 6.19 -13.79
CA VAL A 237 -0.99 6.44 -12.50
C VAL A 237 -0.69 7.83 -11.92
N SER A 238 -0.10 8.70 -12.69
CA SER A 238 0.18 10.10 -12.32
C SER A 238 -1.09 10.83 -11.87
N GLY A 239 -0.98 11.65 -10.83
CA GLY A 239 -2.10 12.36 -10.22
C GLY A 239 -2.98 11.52 -9.29
N ARG A 240 -2.82 10.20 -9.29
CA ARG A 240 -3.50 9.26 -8.37
C ARG A 240 -2.54 8.60 -7.39
N LEU A 241 -1.29 8.51 -7.76
CA LEU A 241 -0.15 8.08 -6.97
C LEU A 241 0.92 9.16 -7.05
N THR A 242 1.56 9.49 -5.93
CA THR A 242 2.63 10.49 -5.88
C THR A 242 3.89 9.87 -5.27
N PRO A 243 5.10 10.27 -5.75
CA PRO A 243 6.32 9.96 -5.01
C PRO A 243 6.22 10.53 -3.60
N ALA A 244 6.69 9.79 -2.60
CA ALA A 244 6.80 10.32 -1.25
C ALA A 244 7.92 11.38 -1.17
N PRO A 245 7.80 12.35 -0.24
CA PRO A 245 8.82 13.38 -0.04
C PRO A 245 10.15 12.83 0.50
#